data_29527e0fb5445ac69e04695788d35849
#
_entry.id   29527e0fb5445ac69e04695788d35849
#
_cell.length_a   1.000
_cell.length_b   1.000
_cell.length_c   1.000
_cell.angle_alpha   90.00
_cell.angle_beta   90.00
_cell.angle_gamma   90.00
#
_symmetry.space_group_name_H-M   'P 1'
#
loop_
_entity.id
_entity.type
_entity.pdbx_description
1 polymer ?
#
loop_
_entity_poly.entity_id
_entity_poly.type
_entity_poly.pdbx_seq_one_letter_code
_entity_poly.pdbx_strand_id
1 'polypeptide(L)'
;MRKQGAYFLDPIKILVDADACPRSVLQICIRLGQKYNIPVWTVASFDHRIESDHPIVVGDGFQEADMKIVNLTEAGDVVVTSDWGLAAMVLAKGAKCLSPIGKEFHPEKMDFLLEERDLKTKFRRGGGRTKGPRKRTAEDDRRFEVSLEKVFSRT
;
A
#
# COMPACT_ATOMS: atom_id res chain seq x y z
N MET A 1 -15.00 9.69 -9.01
CA MET A 1 -15.85 10.05 -7.88
C MET A 1 -16.73 8.90 -7.47
N ARG A 2 -16.88 8.69 -6.19
CA ARG A 2 -17.79 7.68 -5.67
C ARG A 2 -19.20 8.21 -5.67
N LYS A 3 -20.14 7.43 -6.16
CA LYS A 3 -21.55 7.83 -6.21
C LYS A 3 -22.27 7.36 -4.96
N GLN A 4 -23.21 8.16 -4.51
CA GLN A 4 -23.94 7.93 -3.28
C GLN A 4 -25.45 7.97 -3.53
N GLY A 5 -26.19 7.47 -2.58
CA GLY A 5 -27.62 7.61 -2.55
C GLY A 5 -28.32 6.61 -3.40
N ALA A 6 -29.35 7.03 -4.10
CA ALA A 6 -30.04 6.16 -5.03
C ALA A 6 -29.05 5.66 -6.05
N TYR A 7 -27.92 5.94 -5.84
CA TYR A 7 -26.74 5.83 -6.58
C TYR A 7 -25.90 4.70 -6.07
N PHE A 8 -24.99 4.25 -6.87
CA PHE A 8 -24.00 3.31 -6.46
C PHE A 8 -22.78 4.07 -6.02
N LEU A 9 -22.02 3.49 -5.14
CA LEU A 9 -20.64 3.87 -4.95
C LEU A 9 -19.84 3.34 -6.13
N ASP A 10 -18.90 4.12 -6.64
CA ASP A 10 -17.93 3.59 -7.58
C ASP A 10 -17.17 2.44 -6.89
N PRO A 11 -16.87 1.37 -7.63
CA PRO A 11 -16.15 0.26 -7.02
C PRO A 11 -14.81 0.71 -6.47
N ILE A 12 -14.49 0.25 -5.27
CA ILE A 12 -13.15 0.45 -4.74
C ILE A 12 -12.19 -0.55 -5.37
N LYS A 13 -10.91 -0.26 -5.25
CA LYS A 13 -9.86 -1.14 -5.75
C LYS A 13 -8.74 -1.23 -4.74
N ILE A 14 -7.93 -2.27 -4.85
CA ILE A 14 -6.68 -2.39 -4.11
C ILE A 14 -5.58 -1.95 -5.06
N LEU A 15 -4.73 -1.03 -4.61
CA LEU A 15 -3.56 -0.58 -5.38
C LEU A 15 -2.31 -1.07 -4.66
N VAL A 16 -1.49 -1.81 -5.36
CA VAL A 16 -0.28 -2.41 -4.78
C VAL A 16 0.96 -1.78 -5.41
N ASP A 17 1.83 -1.26 -4.56
CA ASP A 17 3.16 -0.80 -4.93
C ASP A 17 4.03 -2.06 -5.10
N ALA A 18 4.03 -2.59 -6.31
CA ALA A 18 4.48 -3.96 -6.55
C ALA A 18 6.00 -4.13 -6.51
N ASP A 19 6.77 -3.09 -6.80
CA ASP A 19 8.24 -3.19 -6.76
C ASP A 19 8.75 -3.48 -5.35
N ALA A 20 8.02 -3.04 -4.34
CA ALA A 20 8.42 -3.20 -2.94
C ALA A 20 7.52 -4.16 -2.17
N CYS A 21 6.68 -4.92 -2.88
CA CYS A 21 5.70 -5.79 -2.24
C CYS A 21 6.17 -7.24 -2.26
N PRO A 22 6.19 -7.92 -1.11
CA PRO A 22 6.46 -9.36 -1.10
C PRO A 22 5.42 -10.11 -1.94
N ARG A 23 5.87 -11.16 -2.61
CA ARG A 23 4.99 -11.95 -3.47
C ARG A 23 3.81 -12.53 -2.71
N SER A 24 4.03 -12.98 -1.47
CA SER A 24 2.96 -13.53 -0.64
C SER A 24 1.87 -12.49 -0.35
N VAL A 25 2.26 -11.23 -0.16
CA VAL A 25 1.30 -10.15 0.07
C VAL A 25 0.43 -9.92 -1.16
N LEU A 26 1.06 -9.90 -2.34
CA LEU A 26 0.30 -9.76 -3.58
C LEU A 26 -0.70 -10.90 -3.76
N GLN A 27 -0.27 -12.13 -3.47
CA GLN A 27 -1.16 -13.29 -3.57
C GLN A 27 -2.34 -13.19 -2.60
N ILE A 28 -2.10 -12.70 -1.38
CA ILE A 28 -3.18 -12.48 -0.42
C ILE A 28 -4.15 -11.42 -0.93
N CYS A 29 -3.63 -10.33 -1.49
CA CYS A 29 -4.47 -9.28 -2.07
C CYS A 29 -5.37 -9.83 -3.17
N ILE A 30 -4.81 -10.63 -4.07
CA ILE A 30 -5.57 -11.20 -5.18
C ILE A 30 -6.64 -12.15 -4.66
N ARG A 31 -6.29 -13.02 -3.70
CA ARG A 31 -7.23 -13.97 -3.14
C ARG A 31 -8.39 -13.28 -2.42
N LEU A 32 -8.07 -12.31 -1.57
CA LEU A 32 -9.11 -11.56 -0.86
C LEU A 32 -9.91 -10.65 -1.78
N GLY A 33 -9.25 -10.10 -2.80
CA GLY A 33 -9.93 -9.33 -3.82
C GLY A 33 -10.99 -10.14 -4.54
N GLN A 34 -10.67 -11.39 -4.89
CA GLN A 34 -11.64 -12.29 -5.49
C GLN A 34 -12.79 -12.62 -4.53
N LYS A 35 -12.48 -12.85 -3.26
CA LYS A 35 -13.47 -13.16 -2.24
C LYS A 35 -14.48 -12.02 -2.06
N TYR A 36 -14.02 -10.78 -2.08
CA TYR A 36 -14.85 -9.60 -1.83
C TYR A 36 -15.23 -8.86 -3.11
N ASN A 37 -14.88 -9.41 -4.26
CA ASN A 37 -15.16 -8.83 -5.57
C ASN A 37 -14.55 -7.43 -5.72
N ILE A 38 -13.30 -7.29 -5.30
CA ILE A 38 -12.55 -6.05 -5.37
C ILE A 38 -11.33 -6.27 -6.27
N PRO A 39 -11.19 -5.50 -7.37
CA PRO A 39 -10.06 -5.70 -8.28
C PRO A 39 -8.75 -5.24 -7.66
N VAL A 40 -7.67 -5.91 -8.05
CA VAL A 40 -6.32 -5.59 -7.61
C VAL A 40 -5.57 -4.96 -8.79
N TRP A 41 -5.12 -3.75 -8.57
CA TRP A 41 -4.30 -3.00 -9.52
C TRP A 41 -2.88 -2.99 -9.00
N THR A 42 -1.93 -3.33 -9.83
CA THR A 42 -0.52 -3.27 -9.46
C THR A 42 0.20 -2.22 -10.29
N VAL A 43 1.13 -1.54 -9.66
CA VAL A 43 2.01 -0.58 -10.35
C VAL A 43 3.43 -1.04 -10.11
N ALA A 44 4.17 -1.28 -11.19
CA ALA A 44 5.52 -1.79 -11.14
C ALA A 44 6.39 -1.11 -12.20
N SER A 45 7.68 -1.08 -11.98
CA SER A 45 8.62 -0.62 -13.00
C SER A 45 8.69 -1.61 -14.16
N PHE A 46 9.17 -1.17 -15.31
CA PHE A 46 9.02 -1.90 -16.57
C PHE A 46 9.72 -3.25 -16.63
N ASP A 47 10.66 -3.50 -15.73
CA ASP A 47 11.37 -4.78 -15.71
C ASP A 47 10.72 -5.81 -14.79
N HIS A 48 9.59 -5.48 -14.16
CA HIS A 48 8.84 -6.41 -13.32
C HIS A 48 7.59 -6.89 -14.03
N ARG A 49 7.43 -8.20 -14.07
CA ARG A 49 6.24 -8.81 -14.65
C ARG A 49 5.33 -9.27 -13.52
N ILE A 50 4.19 -8.60 -13.36
CA ILE A 50 3.25 -8.83 -12.27
C ILE A 50 1.91 -9.28 -12.87
N GLU A 51 1.33 -10.34 -12.32
CA GLU A 51 0.00 -10.80 -12.70
C GLU A 51 -1.02 -10.27 -11.69
N SER A 52 -1.96 -9.50 -12.16
CA SER A 52 -3.04 -8.94 -11.35
C SER A 52 -4.21 -8.61 -12.28
N ASP A 53 -5.32 -8.14 -11.70
CA ASP A 53 -6.48 -7.76 -12.51
C ASP A 53 -6.15 -6.61 -13.47
N HIS A 54 -5.37 -5.65 -13.01
CA HIS A 54 -4.95 -4.50 -13.81
C HIS A 54 -3.47 -4.20 -13.54
N PRO A 55 -2.58 -4.88 -14.26
CA PRO A 55 -1.15 -4.58 -14.12
C PRO A 55 -0.79 -3.33 -14.90
N ILE A 56 -0.16 -2.39 -14.22
CA ILE A 56 0.29 -1.14 -14.80
C ILE A 56 1.82 -1.09 -14.71
N VAL A 57 2.46 -0.83 -15.83
CA VAL A 57 3.91 -0.75 -15.91
C VAL A 57 4.29 0.69 -16.16
N VAL A 58 5.21 1.20 -15.35
CA VAL A 58 5.76 2.55 -15.51
C VAL A 58 7.26 2.46 -15.75
N GLY A 59 7.88 3.58 -16.09
CA GLY A 59 9.32 3.64 -16.19
C GLY A 59 9.98 3.59 -14.82
N ASP A 60 11.31 3.58 -14.79
CA ASP A 60 12.08 3.53 -13.57
C ASP A 60 12.57 4.91 -13.11
N GLY A 61 11.96 5.97 -13.63
CA GLY A 61 12.26 7.33 -13.22
C GLY A 61 11.92 7.57 -11.76
N PHE A 62 12.53 8.61 -11.20
CA PHE A 62 12.36 8.95 -9.79
C PHE A 62 10.88 9.18 -9.45
N GLN A 63 10.38 8.44 -8.47
CA GLN A 63 8.99 8.54 -7.98
C GLN A 63 7.92 8.28 -9.05
N GLU A 64 8.27 7.70 -10.18
CA GLU A 64 7.31 7.50 -11.26
C GLU A 64 6.18 6.55 -10.83
N ALA A 65 6.52 5.44 -10.17
CA ALA A 65 5.53 4.50 -9.66
C ALA A 65 4.66 5.15 -8.57
N ASP A 66 5.26 5.90 -7.65
CA ASP A 66 4.54 6.56 -6.57
C ASP A 66 3.50 7.55 -7.12
N MET A 67 3.91 8.37 -8.09
CA MET A 67 3.00 9.34 -8.68
C MET A 67 1.87 8.67 -9.43
N LYS A 68 2.15 7.55 -10.09
CA LYS A 68 1.10 6.78 -10.76
C LYS A 68 0.07 6.26 -9.77
N ILE A 69 0.53 5.72 -8.65
CA ILE A 69 -0.36 5.23 -7.60
C ILE A 69 -1.22 6.36 -7.05
N VAL A 70 -0.61 7.50 -6.73
CA VAL A 70 -1.36 8.66 -6.22
C VAL A 70 -2.44 9.08 -7.22
N ASN A 71 -2.08 9.18 -8.49
CA ASN A 71 -3.02 9.62 -9.53
C ASN A 71 -4.18 8.64 -9.72
N LEU A 72 -3.96 7.35 -9.53
CA LEU A 72 -4.99 6.32 -9.68
C LEU A 72 -5.86 6.18 -8.43
N THR A 73 -5.38 6.64 -7.28
CA THR A 73 -6.06 6.45 -6.01
C THR A 73 -7.30 7.34 -5.92
N GLU A 74 -8.39 6.75 -5.47
CA GLU A 74 -9.63 7.45 -5.17
C GLU A 74 -10.04 7.20 -3.72
N ALA A 75 -10.91 8.06 -3.19
CA ALA A 75 -11.38 7.90 -1.82
C ALA A 75 -12.01 6.53 -1.64
N GLY A 76 -11.67 5.87 -0.54
CA GLY A 76 -12.17 4.52 -0.23
C GLY A 76 -11.30 3.41 -0.75
N ASP A 77 -10.37 3.68 -1.65
CA ASP A 77 -9.45 2.65 -2.12
C ASP A 77 -8.50 2.19 -1.02
N VAL A 78 -7.89 1.04 -1.20
CA VAL A 78 -6.90 0.49 -0.28
C VAL A 78 -5.56 0.43 -1.00
N VAL A 79 -4.56 1.07 -0.44
CA VAL A 79 -3.21 1.08 -1.02
C VAL A 79 -2.29 0.26 -0.13
N VAL A 80 -1.47 -0.58 -0.75
CA VAL A 80 -0.49 -1.42 -0.04
C VAL A 80 0.91 -0.93 -0.41
N THR A 81 1.60 -0.39 0.57
CA THR A 81 2.97 0.11 0.38
C THR A 81 3.69 0.20 1.73
N SER A 82 5.00 0.11 1.71
CA SER A 82 5.83 0.41 2.87
C SER A 82 6.40 1.82 2.84
N ASP A 83 6.13 2.57 1.78
CA ASP A 83 6.64 3.94 1.61
C ASP A 83 5.75 4.92 2.38
N TRP A 84 6.32 5.56 3.40
CA TRP A 84 5.59 6.48 4.26
C TRP A 84 5.15 7.75 3.53
N GLY A 85 5.97 8.24 2.60
CA GLY A 85 5.61 9.41 1.80
C GLY A 85 4.40 9.13 0.92
N LEU A 86 4.40 7.98 0.27
CA LEU A 86 3.26 7.55 -0.54
C LEU A 86 2.03 7.34 0.34
N ALA A 87 2.20 6.71 1.51
CA ALA A 87 1.09 6.51 2.44
C ALA A 87 0.43 7.84 2.82
N ALA A 88 1.24 8.84 3.15
CA ALA A 88 0.71 10.16 3.51
C ALA A 88 -0.12 10.76 2.38
N MET A 89 0.35 10.65 1.14
CA MET A 89 -0.34 11.21 -0.01
C MET A 89 -1.68 10.52 -0.28
N VAL A 90 -1.72 9.19 -0.21
CA VAL A 90 -2.98 8.48 -0.48
C VAL A 90 -3.99 8.64 0.66
N LEU A 91 -3.50 8.73 1.90
CA LEU A 91 -4.38 9.02 3.04
C LEU A 91 -5.04 10.39 2.89
N ALA A 92 -4.30 11.38 2.39
CA ALA A 92 -4.84 12.71 2.15
C ALA A 92 -5.97 12.70 1.10
N LYS A 93 -5.98 11.71 0.22
CA LYS A 93 -7.04 11.55 -0.79
C LYS A 93 -8.24 10.76 -0.26
N GLY A 94 -8.20 10.32 0.98
CA GLY A 94 -9.30 9.57 1.58
C GLY A 94 -9.20 8.07 1.40
N ALA A 95 -8.07 7.56 0.91
CA ALA A 95 -7.84 6.13 0.81
C ALA A 95 -7.32 5.58 2.13
N LYS A 96 -7.37 4.26 2.27
CA LYS A 96 -6.74 3.55 3.39
C LYS A 96 -5.41 3.01 2.91
N CYS A 97 -4.47 2.85 3.83
CA CYS A 97 -3.14 2.38 3.47
C CYS A 97 -2.64 1.34 4.47
N LEU A 98 -2.16 0.22 3.95
CA LEU A 98 -1.59 -0.88 4.74
C LEU A 98 -0.15 -1.12 4.32
N SER A 99 0.69 -1.41 5.32
CA SER A 99 2.03 -1.91 5.03
C SER A 99 1.97 -3.43 4.78
N PRO A 100 2.99 -3.99 4.12
CA PRO A 100 3.05 -5.44 3.90
C PRO A 100 3.10 -6.29 5.17
N ILE A 101 3.40 -5.69 6.32
CA ILE A 101 3.36 -6.43 7.60
C ILE A 101 2.02 -6.28 8.32
N GLY A 102 1.04 -5.67 7.66
CA GLY A 102 -0.29 -5.56 8.23
C GLY A 102 -0.52 -4.35 9.12
N LYS A 103 0.40 -3.41 9.14
CA LYS A 103 0.23 -2.17 9.90
C LYS A 103 -0.59 -1.19 9.08
N GLU A 104 -1.68 -0.70 9.64
CA GLU A 104 -2.48 0.31 8.97
C GLU A 104 -1.91 1.70 9.28
N PHE A 105 -1.69 2.50 8.24
CA PHE A 105 -1.28 3.89 8.41
C PHE A 105 -2.51 4.73 8.70
N HIS A 106 -2.41 5.63 9.70
CA HIS A 106 -3.51 6.52 10.08
C HIS A 106 -3.04 7.96 9.95
N PRO A 107 -3.87 8.86 9.41
CA PRO A 107 -3.46 10.25 9.23
C PRO A 107 -2.98 10.91 10.52
N GLU A 108 -3.63 10.63 11.64
CA GLU A 108 -3.32 11.25 12.91
C GLU A 108 -1.98 10.80 13.51
N LYS A 109 -1.39 9.73 12.94
CA LYS A 109 -0.10 9.20 13.41
C LYS A 109 1.04 9.46 12.43
N MET A 110 0.76 10.04 11.28
CA MET A 110 1.77 10.17 10.23
C MET A 110 2.91 11.09 10.63
N ASP A 111 2.63 12.18 11.32
CA ASP A 111 3.67 13.11 11.76
C ASP A 111 4.68 12.41 12.67
N PHE A 112 4.20 11.63 13.62
CA PHE A 112 5.07 10.89 14.51
C PHE A 112 5.95 9.88 13.76
N LEU A 113 5.35 9.14 12.82
CA LEU A 113 6.09 8.14 12.05
C LEU A 113 7.14 8.78 11.14
N LEU A 114 6.82 9.91 10.54
CA LEU A 114 7.77 10.63 9.69
C LEU A 114 8.92 11.18 10.51
N GLU A 115 8.65 11.69 11.70
CA GLU A 115 9.67 12.16 12.64
C GLU A 115 10.61 11.04 13.06
N GLU A 116 10.06 9.87 13.39
CA GLU A 116 10.86 8.70 13.75
C GLU A 116 11.79 8.27 12.61
N ARG A 117 11.27 8.28 11.39
CA ARG A 117 12.06 7.98 10.20
C ARG A 117 13.22 8.96 10.02
N ASP A 118 12.95 10.25 10.23
CA ASP A 118 13.97 11.30 10.13
C ASP A 118 15.07 11.12 11.16
N LEU A 119 14.71 10.79 12.39
CA LEU A 119 15.68 10.52 13.45
C LEU A 119 16.57 9.34 13.09
N LYS A 120 16.01 8.27 12.55
CA LYS A 120 16.81 7.11 12.11
C LYS A 120 17.78 7.50 11.00
N THR A 121 17.35 8.33 10.07
CA THR A 121 18.21 8.83 9.00
C THR A 121 19.37 9.63 9.54
N LYS A 122 19.08 10.53 10.49
CA LYS A 122 20.12 11.33 11.13
C LYS A 122 21.12 10.47 11.89
N PHE A 123 20.65 9.45 12.58
CA PHE A 123 21.50 8.51 13.30
C PHE A 123 22.47 7.80 12.35
N ARG A 124 21.98 7.32 11.21
CA ARG A 124 22.83 6.66 10.22
C ARG A 124 23.90 7.60 9.66
N ARG A 125 23.54 8.86 9.41
CA ARG A 125 24.48 9.87 8.90
C ARG A 125 25.58 10.18 9.91
N GLY A 126 25.27 10.06 11.19
CA GLY A 126 26.24 10.24 12.26
C GLY A 126 27.14 9.05 12.51
N GLY A 127 27.10 8.04 11.64
CA GLY A 127 27.93 6.84 11.78
C GLY A 127 27.27 5.71 12.54
N GLY A 128 26.03 5.88 12.97
CA GLY A 128 25.29 4.83 13.65
C GLY A 128 24.71 3.83 12.67
N ARG A 129 24.21 2.72 13.21
CA ARG A 129 23.56 1.68 12.41
C ARG A 129 22.23 1.34 13.01
N THR A 130 21.21 1.23 12.14
CA THR A 130 19.92 0.70 12.54
C THR A 130 19.85 -0.77 12.14
N LYS A 131 19.04 -1.52 12.89
CA LYS A 131 18.82 -2.91 12.56
C LYS A 131 18.09 -2.98 11.21
N GLY A 132 18.59 -3.79 10.28
CA GLY A 132 17.94 -4.00 8.99
C GLY A 132 16.61 -4.71 9.13
N PRO A 133 15.81 -4.77 8.03
CA PRO A 133 14.55 -5.48 8.06
C PRO A 133 14.81 -6.97 8.35
N ARG A 134 13.99 -7.53 9.22
CA ARG A 134 14.06 -8.95 9.50
C ARG A 134 13.43 -9.75 8.36
N LYS A 135 13.80 -11.02 8.27
CA LYS A 135 13.24 -11.91 7.28
C LYS A 135 11.72 -12.05 7.49
N ARG A 136 10.98 -12.01 6.41
CA ARG A 136 9.52 -12.18 6.44
C ARG A 136 9.14 -13.59 6.86
N THR A 137 8.10 -13.70 7.68
CA THR A 137 7.63 -14.98 8.21
C THR A 137 6.18 -15.22 7.81
N ALA A 138 5.71 -16.45 8.01
CA ALA A 138 4.30 -16.79 7.81
C ALA A 138 3.39 -15.98 8.74
N GLU A 139 3.89 -15.61 9.93
CA GLU A 139 3.13 -14.77 10.84
C GLU A 139 2.89 -13.38 10.27
N ASP A 140 3.87 -12.83 9.56
CA ASP A 140 3.70 -11.55 8.87
C ASP A 140 2.60 -11.64 7.82
N ASP A 141 2.53 -12.74 7.09
CA ASP A 141 1.47 -12.96 6.10
C ASP A 141 0.09 -13.02 6.76
N ARG A 142 -0.01 -13.72 7.89
CA ARG A 142 -1.28 -13.79 8.63
C ARG A 142 -1.73 -12.43 9.15
N ARG A 143 -0.79 -11.64 9.65
CA ARG A 143 -1.10 -10.29 10.13
C ARG A 143 -1.60 -9.40 9.00
N PHE A 144 -0.96 -9.50 7.85
CA PHE A 144 -1.41 -8.73 6.69
C PHE A 144 -2.81 -9.15 6.27
N GLU A 145 -3.06 -10.45 6.18
CA GLU A 145 -4.38 -10.96 5.79
C GLU A 145 -5.46 -10.51 6.75
N VAL A 146 -5.22 -10.60 8.06
CA VAL A 146 -6.17 -10.17 9.08
C VAL A 146 -6.45 -8.67 8.95
N SER A 147 -5.41 -7.88 8.75
CA SER A 147 -5.55 -6.43 8.62
C SER A 147 -6.34 -6.05 7.37
N LEU A 148 -6.07 -6.71 6.25
CA LEU A 148 -6.79 -6.43 5.01
C LEU A 148 -8.27 -6.82 5.14
N GLU A 149 -8.57 -7.95 5.76
CA GLU A 149 -9.96 -8.33 6.00
C GLU A 149 -10.69 -7.32 6.89
N LYS A 150 -10.01 -6.81 7.91
CA LYS A 150 -10.59 -5.77 8.77
C LYS A 150 -10.92 -4.50 7.99
N VAL A 151 -10.02 -4.10 7.09
CA VAL A 151 -10.25 -2.92 6.26
C VAL A 151 -11.49 -3.12 5.40
N PHE A 152 -11.64 -4.29 4.78
CA PHE A 152 -12.80 -4.58 3.95
C PHE A 152 -14.09 -4.62 4.75
N SER A 153 -14.06 -5.15 5.97
CA SER A 153 -15.27 -5.26 6.79
C SER A 153 -15.77 -3.92 7.31
N ARG A 154 -14.92 -2.88 7.25
CA ARG A 154 -15.30 -1.51 7.63
C ARG A 154 -15.75 -0.66 6.45
N THR A 155 -15.80 -1.26 5.28
CA THR A 155 -16.12 -0.54 4.05
C THR A 155 -17.60 -0.56 3.72
#